data_d14f28b21f82ad7392b3297e2e90f693
#
_entry.id   d14f28b21f82ad7392b3297e2e90f693
#
_cell.length_a   1.000
_cell.length_b   1.000
_cell.length_c   1.000
_cell.angle_alpha   90.00
_cell.angle_beta   90.00
_cell.angle_gamma   90.00
#
_symmetry.space_group_name_H-M   'P 1'
#
loop_
_entity.id
_entity.type
_entity.pdbx_description
1 polymer ?
#
loop_
_entity_poly.entity_id
_entity_poly.type
_entity_poly.pdbx_seq_one_letter_code
_entity_poly.pdbx_strand_id
1 'polypeptide(L)'
;METRCSRKFVHAMALKHRWHNQAEKEFAETLSYVFQEFGTRSAEKLYGEVQQRVVQLCAFPDSGMRYKDLLYQGKEVRILHMRKSSIIYCHDDKTIFILAFWNNRNDDTSATDLLAKR
;
A
#
# COMPACT_ATOMS: atom_id res chain seq x y z
N MET A 1 20.50 -18.58 8.50
CA MET A 1 20.22 -18.29 8.81
C MET A 1 20.26 -17.79 9.65
N GLU A 2 20.74 -17.70 9.98
CA GLU A 2 20.78 -17.23 10.72
C GLU A 2 20.16 -16.23 11.23
N THR A 3 20.20 -15.59 11.31
CA THR A 3 19.18 -14.61 11.49
C THR A 3 17.81 -15.15 11.35
N ARG A 4 17.72 -16.39 11.23
CA ARG A 4 16.46 -17.06 11.03
C ARG A 4 15.53 -16.91 12.22
N CYS A 5 16.05 -16.98 13.41
CA CYS A 5 15.25 -16.79 14.61
C CYS A 5 14.67 -15.40 14.68
N SER A 6 15.50 -14.41 14.44
CA SER A 6 15.05 -13.04 14.42
C SER A 6 13.97 -12.81 13.39
N ARG A 7 14.18 -13.36 12.21
CA ARG A 7 13.24 -13.22 11.14
C ARG A 7 11.90 -13.83 11.48
N LYS A 8 11.94 -15.00 12.08
CA LYS A 8 10.76 -15.71 12.51
C LYS A 8 10.00 -14.90 13.56
N PHE A 9 10.71 -14.33 14.50
CA PHE A 9 10.12 -13.51 15.53
C PHE A 9 9.45 -12.29 14.93
N VAL A 10 10.15 -11.59 14.04
CA VAL A 10 9.60 -10.42 13.38
C VAL A 10 8.36 -10.79 12.58
N HIS A 11 8.42 -11.91 11.88
CA HIS A 11 7.29 -12.37 11.08
C HIS A 11 6.08 -12.66 11.96
N ALA A 12 6.31 -13.27 13.12
CA ALA A 12 5.22 -13.59 14.03
C ALA A 12 4.53 -12.34 14.57
N MET A 13 5.24 -11.21 14.60
CA MET A 13 4.68 -9.95 15.07
C MET A 13 4.12 -9.09 13.94
N ALA A 14 4.37 -9.48 12.71
CA ALA A 14 3.89 -8.70 11.58
C ALA A 14 2.39 -8.89 11.40
N LEU A 15 1.75 -7.84 10.94
CA LEU A 15 0.33 -7.90 10.64
C LEU A 15 0.09 -8.60 9.32
N LYS A 16 -1.14 -9.05 9.11
CA LYS A 16 -1.59 -9.52 7.81
C LYS A 16 -1.95 -8.33 6.96
N HIS A 17 -2.19 -8.55 5.68
CA HIS A 17 -2.64 -7.46 4.81
C HIS A 17 -3.77 -7.94 3.93
N ARG A 18 -4.64 -7.00 3.56
CA ARG A 18 -5.73 -7.23 2.64
C ARG A 18 -5.86 -6.02 1.73
N TRP A 19 -6.14 -6.29 0.46
CA TRP A 19 -6.36 -5.24 -0.52
C TRP A 19 -7.85 -5.07 -0.75
N HIS A 20 -8.29 -3.83 -0.71
CA HIS A 20 -9.63 -3.51 -1.19
C HIS A 20 -9.69 -3.83 -2.69
N ASN A 21 -10.84 -4.31 -3.16
CA ASN A 21 -10.98 -4.71 -4.57
C ASN A 21 -10.59 -3.59 -5.53
N GLN A 22 -10.97 -2.37 -5.22
CA GLN A 22 -10.63 -1.24 -6.08
C GLN A 22 -9.14 -0.95 -6.04
N ALA A 23 -8.50 -1.13 -4.89
CA ALA A 23 -7.06 -0.93 -4.78
C ALA A 23 -6.30 -1.95 -5.64
N GLU A 24 -6.74 -3.20 -5.61
CA GLU A 24 -6.14 -4.22 -6.48
C GLU A 24 -6.26 -3.85 -7.95
N LYS A 25 -7.43 -3.37 -8.33
CA LYS A 25 -7.67 -2.96 -9.70
C LYS A 25 -6.79 -1.80 -10.11
N GLU A 26 -6.67 -0.82 -9.21
CA GLU A 26 -5.82 0.33 -9.46
C GLU A 26 -4.37 -0.06 -9.63
N PHE A 27 -3.90 -0.99 -8.82
CA PHE A 27 -2.54 -1.49 -8.93
C PHE A 27 -2.34 -2.25 -10.24
N ALA A 28 -3.28 -3.11 -10.59
CA ALA A 28 -3.20 -3.87 -11.83
C ALA A 28 -3.18 -2.95 -13.04
N GLU A 29 -3.99 -1.91 -13.02
CA GLU A 29 -4.04 -0.94 -14.11
C GLU A 29 -2.71 -0.20 -14.24
N THR A 30 -2.12 0.17 -13.11
CA THR A 30 -0.82 0.84 -13.11
C THR A 30 0.26 -0.08 -13.66
N LEU A 31 0.26 -1.34 -13.25
CA LEU A 31 1.22 -2.32 -13.77
C LEU A 31 1.08 -2.49 -15.27
N SER A 32 -0.15 -2.57 -15.75
CA SER A 32 -0.41 -2.70 -17.17
C SER A 32 0.12 -1.49 -17.93
N TYR A 33 -0.12 -0.30 -17.42
CA TYR A 33 0.37 0.92 -18.04
C TYR A 33 1.91 0.93 -18.08
N VAL A 34 2.55 0.59 -16.98
CA VAL A 34 4.01 0.58 -16.91
C VAL A 34 4.58 -0.46 -17.88
N PHE A 35 3.94 -1.62 -17.95
CA PHE A 35 4.36 -2.66 -18.87
C PHE A 35 4.30 -2.16 -20.31
N GLN A 36 3.20 -1.53 -20.69
CA GLN A 36 3.01 -1.07 -22.06
C GLN A 36 3.96 0.06 -22.43
N GLU A 37 4.22 0.98 -21.50
CA GLU A 37 5.04 2.15 -21.79
C GLU A 37 6.53 1.92 -21.59
N PHE A 38 6.91 1.05 -20.65
CA PHE A 38 8.31 0.92 -20.24
C PHE A 38 8.82 -0.50 -20.26
N GLY A 39 7.98 -1.47 -20.51
CA GLY A 39 8.38 -2.87 -20.69
C GLY A 39 8.30 -3.71 -19.42
N THR A 40 8.63 -4.97 -19.59
CA THR A 40 8.50 -5.99 -18.55
C THR A 40 9.34 -5.70 -17.32
N ARG A 41 10.58 -5.27 -17.53
CA ARG A 41 11.50 -5.05 -16.41
C ARG A 41 10.98 -3.95 -15.48
N SER A 42 10.45 -2.87 -16.08
CA SER A 42 9.90 -1.78 -15.28
C SER A 42 8.68 -2.21 -14.50
N ALA A 43 7.82 -3.00 -15.11
CA ALA A 43 6.63 -3.52 -14.43
C ALA A 43 7.02 -4.44 -13.26
N GLU A 44 7.99 -5.32 -13.48
CA GLU A 44 8.48 -6.21 -12.42
C GLU A 44 9.09 -5.42 -11.27
N LYS A 45 9.81 -4.37 -11.59
CA LYS A 45 10.41 -3.52 -10.58
C LYS A 45 9.35 -2.85 -9.73
N LEU A 46 8.31 -2.32 -10.35
CA LEU A 46 7.22 -1.70 -9.62
C LEU A 46 6.53 -2.72 -8.74
N TYR A 47 6.24 -3.89 -9.27
CA TYR A 47 5.60 -4.95 -8.51
C TYR A 47 6.42 -5.28 -7.27
N GLY A 48 7.72 -5.45 -7.43
CA GLY A 48 8.62 -5.76 -6.31
C GLY A 48 8.66 -4.65 -5.27
N GLU A 49 8.68 -3.40 -5.72
CA GLU A 49 8.68 -2.27 -4.79
C GLU A 49 7.40 -2.24 -3.96
N VAL A 50 6.26 -2.48 -4.59
CA VAL A 50 4.99 -2.47 -3.87
C VAL A 50 4.95 -3.60 -2.86
N GLN A 51 5.44 -4.79 -3.24
CA GLN A 51 5.47 -5.91 -2.30
C GLN A 51 6.35 -5.60 -1.09
N GLN A 52 7.49 -4.98 -1.31
CA GLN A 52 8.38 -4.59 -0.21
C GLN A 52 7.73 -3.56 0.70
N ARG A 53 7.01 -2.61 0.13
CA ARG A 53 6.31 -1.61 0.94
C ARG A 53 5.20 -2.23 1.77
N VAL A 54 4.47 -3.18 1.19
CA VAL A 54 3.42 -3.87 1.93
C VAL A 54 4.02 -4.65 3.10
N VAL A 55 5.15 -5.33 2.88
CA VAL A 55 5.84 -6.02 3.96
C VAL A 55 6.27 -5.03 5.04
N GLN A 56 6.79 -3.88 4.64
CA GLN A 56 7.16 -2.83 5.59
C GLN A 56 5.96 -2.38 6.43
N LEU A 57 4.81 -2.18 5.79
CA LEU A 57 3.60 -1.78 6.51
C LEU A 57 3.15 -2.85 7.49
N CYS A 58 3.28 -4.11 7.13
CA CYS A 58 2.92 -5.19 8.04
C CYS A 58 3.81 -5.23 9.27
N ALA A 59 5.09 -4.88 9.11
CA ALA A 59 6.03 -4.83 10.22
C ALA A 59 5.92 -3.53 11.01
N PHE A 60 5.63 -2.43 10.34
CA PHE A 60 5.58 -1.10 10.94
C PHE A 60 4.33 -0.37 10.45
N PRO A 61 3.16 -0.70 11.02
CA PRO A 61 1.89 -0.19 10.49
C PRO A 61 1.76 1.33 10.51
N ASP A 62 2.49 2.00 11.39
CA ASP A 62 2.41 3.45 11.50
C ASP A 62 3.49 4.18 10.70
N SER A 63 4.19 3.46 9.81
CA SER A 63 5.27 4.07 9.05
C SER A 63 4.79 5.06 7.99
N GLY A 64 3.54 4.94 7.54
CA GLY A 64 2.96 5.93 6.65
C GLY A 64 2.49 7.15 7.44
N MET A 65 2.35 8.27 6.74
CA MET A 65 1.90 9.51 7.36
C MET A 65 0.38 9.50 7.50
N ARG A 66 -0.08 10.07 8.59
CA ARG A 66 -1.51 10.27 8.78
C ARG A 66 -2.03 11.19 7.68
N TYR A 67 -3.14 10.81 7.05
CA TYR A 67 -3.71 11.61 5.98
C TYR A 67 -4.79 12.52 6.56
N LYS A 68 -4.39 13.72 7.01
CA LYS A 68 -5.30 14.69 7.63
C LYS A 68 -6.05 14.01 8.78
N ASP A 69 -7.32 14.32 8.95
CA ASP A 69 -8.16 13.70 9.98
C ASP A 69 -9.11 12.68 9.40
N LEU A 70 -8.76 12.11 8.26
CA LEU A 70 -9.62 11.19 7.55
C LEU A 70 -9.68 9.85 8.28
N LEU A 71 -10.88 9.33 8.43
CA LEU A 71 -11.12 8.00 8.97
C LEU A 71 -11.84 7.15 7.94
N TYR A 72 -11.54 5.86 7.97
CA TYR A 72 -12.24 4.88 7.15
C TYR A 72 -12.72 3.78 8.09
N GLN A 73 -14.04 3.66 8.24
CA GLN A 73 -14.64 2.71 9.17
C GLN A 73 -14.04 2.83 10.57
N GLY A 74 -13.84 4.06 11.00
CA GLY A 74 -13.33 4.35 12.34
C GLY A 74 -11.83 4.26 12.51
N LYS A 75 -11.08 3.96 11.45
CA LYS A 75 -9.63 3.80 11.50
C LYS A 75 -8.94 4.97 10.82
N GLU A 76 -7.82 5.39 11.40
CA GLU A 76 -7.03 6.47 10.81
C GLU A 76 -6.49 6.06 9.45
N VAL A 77 -6.73 6.92 8.47
CA VAL A 77 -6.19 6.69 7.13
C VAL A 77 -4.78 7.24 7.06
N ARG A 78 -3.87 6.44 6.53
CA ARG A 78 -2.47 6.81 6.35
C ARG A 78 -2.08 6.67 4.90
N ILE A 79 -1.02 7.37 4.52
CA ILE A 79 -0.51 7.32 3.17
C ILE A 79 0.98 7.04 3.21
N LEU A 80 1.43 6.11 2.38
CA LEU A 80 2.84 5.81 2.23
C LEU A 80 3.25 6.20 0.82
N HIS A 81 4.09 7.22 0.72
CA HIS A 81 4.55 7.69 -0.58
C HIS A 81 5.69 6.83 -1.11
N MET A 82 5.61 6.55 -2.41
CA MET A 82 6.68 5.93 -3.17
C MET A 82 7.10 6.94 -4.23
N ARG A 83 8.03 6.56 -5.09
CA ARG A 83 8.55 7.51 -6.09
C ARG A 83 7.46 8.10 -6.98
N LYS A 84 6.63 7.26 -7.53
CA LYS A 84 5.61 7.70 -8.49
C LYS A 84 4.21 7.29 -8.09
N SER A 85 4.08 6.66 -6.96
CA SER A 85 2.81 6.11 -6.51
C SER A 85 2.68 6.27 -5.02
N SER A 86 1.48 6.08 -4.51
CA SER A 86 1.22 6.13 -3.08
C SER A 86 0.26 5.02 -2.70
N ILE A 87 0.47 4.46 -1.52
CA ILE A 87 -0.41 3.46 -0.95
C ILE A 87 -1.22 4.14 0.15
N ILE A 88 -2.53 4.11 0.02
CA ILE A 88 -3.44 4.64 1.04
C ILE A 88 -4.01 3.46 1.80
N TYR A 89 -3.87 3.49 3.11
CA TYR A 89 -4.22 2.33 3.92
C TYR A 89 -4.72 2.77 5.30
N CYS A 90 -5.33 1.82 5.98
CA CYS A 90 -5.59 1.94 7.42
C CYS A 90 -5.25 0.58 8.02
N HIS A 91 -5.30 0.49 9.35
CA HIS A 91 -5.01 -0.79 9.99
C HIS A 91 -5.68 -0.88 11.35
N ASP A 92 -5.87 -2.11 11.79
CA ASP A 92 -6.15 -2.40 13.19
C ASP A 92 -4.93 -3.12 13.77
N ASP A 93 -5.07 -3.81 14.89
CA ASP A 93 -3.92 -4.46 15.53
C ASP A 93 -3.57 -5.81 14.89
N LYS A 94 -4.29 -6.23 13.87
CA LYS A 94 -4.05 -7.51 13.22
C LYS A 94 -3.84 -7.41 11.71
N THR A 95 -4.36 -6.40 11.07
CA THR A 95 -4.44 -6.37 9.62
C THR A 95 -4.20 -4.97 9.06
N ILE A 96 -3.41 -4.91 7.98
CA ILE A 96 -3.28 -3.72 7.15
C ILE A 96 -4.34 -3.82 6.05
N PHE A 97 -5.14 -2.77 5.91
CA PHE A 97 -6.14 -2.70 4.85
C PHE A 97 -5.69 -1.69 3.81
N ILE A 98 -5.31 -2.16 2.65
CA ILE A 98 -4.88 -1.28 1.57
C ILE A 98 -6.13 -0.81 0.84
N LEU A 99 -6.41 0.48 0.95
CA LEU A 99 -7.66 1.07 0.48
C LEU A 99 -7.56 1.61 -0.93
N ALA A 100 -6.39 2.08 -1.32
CA ALA A 100 -6.20 2.68 -2.63
C ALA A 100 -4.74 2.60 -3.03
N PHE A 101 -4.53 2.53 -4.34
CA PHE A 101 -3.19 2.63 -4.91
C PHE A 101 -3.23 3.78 -5.91
N TRP A 102 -2.49 4.85 -5.59
CA TRP A 102 -2.50 6.07 -6.39
C TRP A 102 -1.27 6.20 -7.23
N ASN A 103 -1.50 6.56 -8.46
CA ASN A 103 -0.45 7.08 -9.32
C ASN A 103 -0.36 8.57 -9.00
N ASN A 104 0.84 9.05 -8.65
CA ASN A 104 1.02 10.45 -8.23
C ASN A 104 0.73 11.46 -9.34
N ARG A 105 0.46 11.00 -10.53
CA ARG A 105 0.04 11.89 -11.61
C ARG A 105 -1.39 12.38 -11.46
N ASN A 106 -2.19 11.69 -10.66
CA ASN A 106 -3.61 12.01 -10.50
C ASN A 106 -3.82 12.84 -9.25
N ASP A 107 -3.21 14.01 -9.23
CA ASP A 107 -3.23 14.87 -8.05
C ASP A 107 -4.60 15.46 -7.75
N ASP A 108 -5.47 15.49 -8.75
CA ASP A 108 -6.76 16.16 -8.62
C ASP A 108 -7.74 15.41 -7.76
N THR A 109 -7.51 14.13 -7.55
CA THR A 109 -8.44 13.32 -6.78
C THR A 109 -8.03 13.29 -5.32
N SER A 110 -8.91 13.75 -4.47
CA SER A 110 -8.70 13.73 -3.03
C SER A 110 -8.94 12.31 -2.50
N ALA A 111 -8.13 11.89 -1.53
CA ALA A 111 -8.36 10.62 -0.86
C ALA A 111 -9.73 10.59 -0.19
N THR A 112 -10.18 11.73 0.32
CA THR A 112 -11.50 11.84 0.94
C THR A 112 -12.60 11.45 -0.04
N ASP A 113 -12.53 12.02 -1.24
CA ASP A 113 -13.54 11.73 -2.28
C ASP A 113 -13.45 10.27 -2.71
N LEU A 114 -12.24 9.78 -2.87
CA LEU A 114 -12.01 8.43 -3.33
C LEU A 114 -12.58 7.41 -2.36
N LEU A 115 -12.27 7.58 -1.07
CA LEU A 115 -12.68 6.63 -0.05
C LEU A 115 -14.15 6.72 0.29
N ALA A 116 -14.79 7.84 0.01
CA ALA A 116 -16.23 7.98 0.24
C ALA A 116 -17.02 6.96 -0.58
N LYS A 117 -16.44 6.48 -1.67
CA LYS A 117 -17.07 5.51 -2.55
C LYS A 117 -16.70 4.07 -2.20
N ARG A 118 -15.89 3.87 -1.22
CA ARG A 118 -15.40 2.56 -0.79
C ARG A 118 -15.83 2.27 0.62
#